data_d3c511996c9cae54a8b35870a5b16ac4
#
_entry.id   d3c511996c9cae54a8b35870a5b16ac4
#
_cell.length_a   1.000
_cell.length_b   1.000
_cell.length_c   1.000
_cell.angle_alpha   90.00
_cell.angle_beta   90.00
_cell.angle_gamma   90.00
#
_symmetry.space_group_name_H-M   'P 1'
#
loop_
_entity.id
_entity.type
_entity.pdbx_description
1 polymer ?
#
loop_
_entity_poly.entity_id
_entity_poly.type
_entity_poly.pdbx_seq_one_letter_code
_entity_poly.pdbx_strand_id
1 'polypeptide(L)'
;MWLLDVLTRAREGGSREAATASYTEAMTNTGRFAPSPTGDFHLGNLRTAILAWAWARTTGRRFVLRIEDIDRERAGSAQRQIEDLEAIGIDWDGDPLIQTERADAHEAALASLAERGLIFECYCTRRDIREAASAPHVPPGHYPGTCLGLPEEERARKREELAALGRKPALRLAAPSPEWTVFDELHGSFTGAVDHFVVRRADGVPAYNLAAVVDDAFQGVDQVVRGFDLLSQAPAQAQLAHLLGAPVPVYAHVPLALAPSGARLAKRDGAVTLADLRGLGWSTADVVAFIGSSLGVPGPRCASDIADALGISGLRSLPTDPWVVTPPNA
;
A
#
# COMPACT_ATOMS: atom_id res chain seq x y z
N MET A 1 3.48 -16.95 15.41
CA MET A 1 2.66 -17.29 16.59
C MET A 1 1.67 -16.19 16.92
N TRP A 2 2.06 -14.91 16.91
CA TRP A 2 1.18 -13.76 17.16
C TRP A 2 0.05 -13.61 16.12
N LEU A 3 0.34 -13.73 14.81
CA LEU A 3 -0.66 -13.64 13.74
C LEU A 3 -1.76 -14.71 13.90
N LEU A 4 -1.37 -15.91 14.34
CA LEU A 4 -2.30 -17.01 14.66
C LEU A 4 -3.19 -16.68 15.85
N ASP A 5 -2.68 -16.01 16.89
CA ASP A 5 -3.48 -15.63 18.07
C ASP A 5 -4.46 -14.48 17.77
N VAL A 6 -4.08 -13.53 16.92
CA VAL A 6 -4.97 -12.43 16.49
C VAL A 6 -6.05 -12.96 15.53
N LEU A 7 -5.70 -13.88 14.65
CA LEU A 7 -6.63 -14.48 13.68
C LEU A 7 -7.57 -15.50 14.31
N THR A 8 -7.11 -16.26 15.33
CA THR A 8 -7.96 -17.23 16.06
C THR A 8 -8.96 -16.58 17.02
N ARG A 9 -8.66 -15.42 17.60
CA ARG A 9 -9.64 -14.65 18.40
C ARG A 9 -10.80 -14.10 17.60
N ALA A 10 -10.64 -13.93 16.28
CA ALA A 10 -11.70 -13.50 15.39
C ALA A 10 -12.66 -14.63 14.93
N ARG A 11 -12.36 -15.91 15.26
CA ARG A 11 -13.20 -17.07 14.91
C ARG A 11 -13.22 -18.07 16.08
N GLU A 12 -14.18 -17.95 16.96
CA GLU A 12 -14.43 -18.96 17.99
C GLU A 12 -15.00 -20.26 17.39
N GLY A 13 -14.34 -21.41 17.58
CA GLY A 13 -14.97 -22.72 17.49
C GLY A 13 -14.28 -23.90 16.79
N GLY A 14 -12.96 -23.95 16.59
CA GLY A 14 -12.32 -25.13 15.99
C GLY A 14 -11.00 -25.59 16.67
N SER A 15 -10.66 -26.89 16.59
CA SER A 15 -9.45 -27.44 17.21
C SER A 15 -8.15 -26.91 16.58
N ARG A 16 -7.19 -26.57 17.43
CA ARG A 16 -5.98 -25.77 17.13
C ARG A 16 -5.04 -26.33 16.06
N GLU A 17 -4.84 -27.63 15.94
CA GLU A 17 -3.78 -28.20 15.07
C GLU A 17 -4.22 -28.48 13.63
N ALA A 18 -5.46 -28.91 13.41
CA ALA A 18 -6.00 -29.10 12.05
C ALA A 18 -6.34 -27.76 11.38
N ALA A 19 -6.70 -26.75 12.17
CA ALA A 19 -6.93 -25.39 11.71
C ALA A 19 -5.63 -24.70 11.23
N THR A 20 -4.47 -25.02 11.83
CA THR A 20 -3.19 -24.35 11.53
C THR A 20 -2.63 -24.74 10.16
N ALA A 21 -2.63 -26.03 9.82
CA ALA A 21 -2.09 -26.51 8.52
C ALA A 21 -3.02 -26.15 7.35
N SER A 22 -4.33 -26.33 7.51
CA SER A 22 -5.34 -25.94 6.51
C SER A 22 -5.47 -24.40 6.37
N TYR A 23 -5.17 -23.64 7.42
CA TYR A 23 -5.22 -22.18 7.42
C TYR A 23 -4.01 -21.55 6.70
N THR A 24 -2.82 -22.15 6.82
CA THR A 24 -1.61 -21.65 6.16
C THR A 24 -1.65 -21.88 4.64
N GLU A 25 -2.22 -23.01 4.19
CA GLU A 25 -2.39 -23.32 2.76
C GLU A 25 -3.56 -22.56 2.10
N ALA A 26 -4.63 -22.25 2.86
CA ALA A 26 -5.81 -21.54 2.36
C ALA A 26 -5.68 -20.01 2.41
N MET A 27 -4.67 -19.47 3.10
CA MET A 27 -4.53 -18.03 3.38
C MET A 27 -3.52 -17.31 2.47
N THR A 28 -2.73 -18.02 1.70
CA THR A 28 -1.85 -17.45 0.67
C THR A 28 -2.45 -17.75 -0.69
N ASN A 29 -2.48 -16.87 -1.56
CA ASN A 29 -2.99 -16.88 -2.93
C ASN A 29 -4.02 -15.76 -3.15
N THR A 30 -3.66 -14.57 -2.70
CA THR A 30 -4.53 -13.39 -2.77
C THR A 30 -3.74 -12.19 -3.28
N GLY A 31 -4.23 -11.57 -4.35
CA GLY A 31 -3.86 -10.22 -4.75
C GLY A 31 -4.85 -9.20 -4.19
N ARG A 32 -4.48 -7.94 -4.19
CA ARG A 32 -5.38 -6.90 -3.68
C ARG A 32 -5.28 -5.59 -4.44
N PHE A 33 -6.34 -4.78 -4.38
CA PHE A 33 -6.29 -3.35 -4.63
C PHE A 33 -6.68 -2.60 -3.35
N ALA A 34 -5.87 -1.61 -2.95
CA ALA A 34 -6.00 -0.96 -1.65
C ALA A 34 -5.96 0.58 -1.81
N PRO A 35 -7.03 1.20 -2.33
CA PRO A 35 -7.07 2.63 -2.53
C PRO A 35 -7.39 3.40 -1.25
N SER A 36 -6.76 4.59 -1.11
CA SER A 36 -7.20 5.59 -0.13
C SER A 36 -8.32 6.45 -0.71
N PRO A 37 -9.44 6.67 0.01
CA PRO A 37 -10.60 7.42 -0.49
C PRO A 37 -10.39 8.94 -0.40
N THR A 38 -9.28 9.44 -0.95
CA THR A 38 -8.88 10.86 -0.92
C THR A 38 -9.46 11.69 -2.06
N GLY A 39 -10.19 11.07 -2.97
CA GLY A 39 -10.84 11.66 -4.14
C GLY A 39 -11.21 10.62 -5.18
N ASP A 40 -11.68 11.07 -6.34
CA ASP A 40 -12.04 10.20 -7.46
C ASP A 40 -10.78 9.63 -8.11
N PHE A 41 -10.87 8.43 -8.68
CA PHE A 41 -9.77 7.83 -9.41
C PHE A 41 -9.44 8.61 -10.68
N HIS A 42 -8.16 8.85 -10.89
CA HIS A 42 -7.66 9.26 -12.20
C HIS A 42 -7.27 8.02 -13.03
N LEU A 43 -7.05 8.22 -14.33
CA LEU A 43 -6.69 7.16 -15.27
C LEU A 43 -5.56 6.26 -14.78
N GLY A 44 -4.57 6.81 -14.08
CA GLY A 44 -3.46 6.05 -13.51
C GLY A 44 -3.89 5.09 -12.39
N ASN A 45 -4.86 5.48 -11.54
CA ASN A 45 -5.43 4.59 -10.52
C ASN A 45 -6.20 3.44 -11.17
N LEU A 46 -7.05 3.76 -12.17
CA LEU A 46 -7.82 2.74 -12.91
C LEU A 46 -6.89 1.76 -13.62
N ARG A 47 -5.82 2.26 -14.27
CA ARG A 47 -4.80 1.41 -14.91
C ARG A 47 -4.13 0.48 -13.90
N THR A 48 -3.74 1.00 -12.74
CA THR A 48 -3.11 0.21 -11.68
C THR A 48 -4.09 -0.82 -11.12
N ALA A 49 -5.37 -0.47 -10.95
CA ALA A 49 -6.42 -1.39 -10.51
C ALA A 49 -6.62 -2.54 -11.51
N ILE A 50 -6.72 -2.23 -12.82
CA ILE A 50 -6.81 -3.23 -13.89
C ILE A 50 -5.61 -4.18 -13.84
N LEU A 51 -4.40 -3.66 -13.71
CA LEU A 51 -3.19 -4.47 -13.66
C LEU A 51 -3.13 -5.35 -12.40
N ALA A 52 -3.52 -4.80 -11.23
CA ALA A 52 -3.57 -5.58 -10.00
C ALA A 52 -4.58 -6.72 -10.08
N TRP A 53 -5.76 -6.45 -10.62
CA TRP A 53 -6.80 -7.43 -10.85
C TRP A 53 -6.38 -8.50 -11.88
N ALA A 54 -5.85 -8.06 -13.02
CA ALA A 54 -5.37 -8.95 -14.08
C ALA A 54 -4.27 -9.89 -13.57
N TRP A 55 -3.31 -9.36 -12.81
CA TRP A 55 -2.25 -10.18 -12.21
C TRP A 55 -2.79 -11.24 -11.25
N ALA A 56 -3.72 -10.87 -10.39
CA ALA A 56 -4.35 -11.82 -9.48
C ALA A 56 -5.13 -12.89 -10.26
N ARG A 57 -6.02 -12.49 -11.17
CA ARG A 57 -6.88 -13.42 -11.90
C ARG A 57 -6.10 -14.35 -12.84
N THR A 58 -5.11 -13.86 -13.57
CA THR A 58 -4.27 -14.69 -14.46
C THR A 58 -3.35 -15.66 -13.73
N THR A 59 -3.06 -15.41 -12.46
CA THR A 59 -2.30 -16.33 -11.60
C THR A 59 -3.17 -17.21 -10.71
N GLY A 60 -4.49 -17.21 -10.92
CA GLY A 60 -5.45 -18.02 -10.17
C GLY A 60 -5.65 -17.58 -8.72
N ARG A 61 -5.30 -16.33 -8.41
CA ARG A 61 -5.45 -15.74 -7.07
C ARG A 61 -6.85 -15.17 -6.87
N ARG A 62 -7.27 -15.21 -5.62
CA ARG A 62 -8.34 -14.33 -5.16
C ARG A 62 -7.91 -12.87 -5.34
N PHE A 63 -8.87 -11.99 -5.52
CA PHE A 63 -8.61 -10.56 -5.56
C PHE A 63 -9.50 -9.84 -4.56
N VAL A 64 -8.93 -9.13 -3.61
CA VAL A 64 -9.67 -8.46 -2.55
C VAL A 64 -9.52 -6.95 -2.63
N LEU A 65 -10.56 -6.25 -2.18
CA LEU A 65 -10.56 -4.79 -2.08
C LEU A 65 -10.37 -4.37 -0.62
N ARG A 66 -9.55 -3.34 -0.40
CA ARG A 66 -9.40 -2.67 0.90
C ARG A 66 -9.51 -1.16 0.72
N ILE A 67 -10.35 -0.52 1.51
CA ILE A 67 -10.48 0.94 1.57
C ILE A 67 -9.55 1.45 2.69
N GLU A 68 -8.49 2.17 2.30
CA GLU A 68 -7.49 2.72 3.24
C GLU A 68 -7.90 4.13 3.68
N ASP A 69 -8.87 4.19 4.60
CA ASP A 69 -9.56 5.39 5.07
C ASP A 69 -8.98 6.00 6.36
N ILE A 70 -7.82 5.52 6.84
CA ILE A 70 -7.20 5.97 8.10
C ILE A 70 -6.77 7.45 8.04
N ASP A 71 -6.27 7.92 6.90
CA ASP A 71 -5.64 9.25 6.83
C ASP A 71 -6.60 10.37 6.49
N ARG A 72 -7.17 10.37 5.31
CA ARG A 72 -8.04 11.45 4.80
C ARG A 72 -9.10 10.86 3.90
N GLU A 73 -10.28 10.78 4.40
CA GLU A 73 -11.42 10.48 3.56
C GLU A 73 -12.04 11.77 3.02
N ARG A 74 -12.40 11.78 1.74
CA ARG A 74 -13.36 12.72 1.18
C ARG A 74 -14.72 12.07 1.16
N ALA A 75 -15.71 12.75 1.70
CA ALA A 75 -17.08 12.25 1.77
C ALA A 75 -17.54 11.65 0.42
N GLY A 76 -17.97 10.38 0.44
CA GLY A 76 -18.45 9.64 -0.70
C GLY A 76 -17.38 9.21 -1.72
N SER A 77 -16.08 9.45 -1.47
CA SER A 77 -15.04 9.00 -2.41
C SER A 77 -14.92 7.49 -2.44
N ALA A 78 -15.03 6.81 -1.31
CA ALA A 78 -14.97 5.35 -1.27
C ALA A 78 -16.05 4.72 -2.17
N GLN A 79 -17.30 5.21 -2.05
CA GLN A 79 -18.41 4.73 -2.86
C GLN A 79 -18.18 4.98 -4.36
N ARG A 80 -17.75 6.18 -4.75
CA ARG A 80 -17.47 6.47 -6.17
C ARG A 80 -16.29 5.66 -6.72
N GLN A 81 -15.28 5.38 -5.90
CA GLN A 81 -14.17 4.52 -6.27
C GLN A 81 -14.65 3.07 -6.52
N ILE A 82 -15.53 2.54 -5.70
CA ILE A 82 -16.18 1.24 -5.90
C ILE A 82 -16.97 1.23 -7.22
N GLU A 83 -17.81 2.23 -7.45
CA GLU A 83 -18.60 2.38 -8.68
C GLU A 83 -17.72 2.48 -9.94
N ASP A 84 -16.58 3.16 -9.85
CA ASP A 84 -15.62 3.25 -10.95
C ASP A 84 -14.98 1.88 -11.25
N LEU A 85 -14.61 1.08 -10.22
CA LEU A 85 -14.05 -0.27 -10.38
C LEU A 85 -15.06 -1.21 -11.03
N GLU A 86 -16.31 -1.23 -10.55
CA GLU A 86 -17.40 -2.03 -11.12
C GLU A 86 -17.66 -1.64 -12.57
N ALA A 87 -17.66 -0.35 -12.87
CA ALA A 87 -17.92 0.17 -14.21
C ALA A 87 -16.89 -0.29 -15.24
N ILE A 88 -15.62 -0.44 -14.87
CA ILE A 88 -14.56 -0.94 -15.76
C ILE A 88 -14.45 -2.47 -15.78
N GLY A 89 -15.34 -3.18 -15.05
CA GLY A 89 -15.41 -4.64 -15.03
C GLY A 89 -14.44 -5.29 -14.04
N ILE A 90 -14.06 -4.61 -12.96
CA ILE A 90 -13.30 -5.20 -11.86
C ILE A 90 -14.27 -5.70 -10.79
N ASP A 91 -14.18 -6.98 -10.49
CA ASP A 91 -14.82 -7.64 -9.36
C ASP A 91 -13.79 -7.96 -8.27
N TRP A 92 -14.28 -8.28 -7.08
CA TRP A 92 -13.43 -8.72 -5.95
C TRP A 92 -14.14 -9.81 -5.13
N ASP A 93 -13.34 -10.54 -4.35
CA ASP A 93 -13.81 -11.68 -3.57
C ASP A 93 -14.10 -11.26 -2.12
N GLY A 94 -15.34 -11.37 -1.72
CA GLY A 94 -15.83 -10.99 -0.39
C GLY A 94 -16.12 -9.50 -0.25
N ASP A 95 -16.40 -9.07 0.98
CA ASP A 95 -16.67 -7.67 1.26
C ASP A 95 -15.38 -6.84 1.29
N PRO A 96 -15.41 -5.56 0.85
CA PRO A 96 -14.28 -4.65 1.00
C PRO A 96 -13.88 -4.50 2.46
N LEU A 97 -12.60 -4.63 2.77
CA LEU A 97 -12.07 -4.35 4.10
C LEU A 97 -12.00 -2.83 4.32
N ILE A 98 -12.57 -2.35 5.41
CA ILE A 98 -12.47 -0.94 5.84
C ILE A 98 -11.36 -0.83 6.87
N GLN A 99 -10.34 -0.04 6.57
CA GLN A 99 -9.11 -0.04 7.37
C GLN A 99 -9.29 0.59 8.76
N THR A 100 -10.16 1.59 8.91
CA THR A 100 -10.49 2.18 10.22
C THR A 100 -11.15 1.20 11.19
N GLU A 101 -11.81 0.14 10.70
CA GLU A 101 -12.39 -0.92 11.52
C GLU A 101 -11.35 -1.90 12.07
N ARG A 102 -10.07 -1.73 11.70
CA ARG A 102 -8.94 -2.60 12.05
C ARG A 102 -8.07 -2.08 13.19
N ALA A 103 -8.50 -1.02 13.88
CA ALA A 103 -7.72 -0.34 14.92
C ALA A 103 -7.14 -1.30 15.98
N ASP A 104 -7.94 -2.24 16.48
CA ASP A 104 -7.50 -3.22 17.48
C ASP A 104 -6.39 -4.14 16.96
N ALA A 105 -6.44 -4.53 15.70
CA ALA A 105 -5.40 -5.36 15.07
C ALA A 105 -4.08 -4.58 14.89
N HIS A 106 -4.17 -3.32 14.53
CA HIS A 106 -3.00 -2.45 14.42
C HIS A 106 -2.34 -2.22 15.80
N GLU A 107 -3.14 -1.98 16.85
CA GLU A 107 -2.61 -1.82 18.23
C GLU A 107 -2.01 -3.14 18.76
N ALA A 108 -2.62 -4.30 18.47
CA ALA A 108 -2.06 -5.59 18.84
C ALA A 108 -0.71 -5.87 18.14
N ALA A 109 -0.56 -5.45 16.88
CA ALA A 109 0.72 -5.54 16.17
C ALA A 109 1.79 -4.66 16.81
N LEU A 110 1.43 -3.42 17.16
CA LEU A 110 2.32 -2.50 17.88
C LEU A 110 2.74 -3.07 19.25
N ALA A 111 1.81 -3.63 20.02
CA ALA A 111 2.10 -4.25 21.32
C ALA A 111 3.09 -5.41 21.16
N SER A 112 2.88 -6.30 20.19
CA SER A 112 3.79 -7.41 19.92
C SER A 112 5.21 -6.96 19.55
N LEU A 113 5.35 -5.91 18.75
CA LEU A 113 6.64 -5.34 18.42
C LEU A 113 7.29 -4.66 19.64
N ALA A 114 6.50 -3.99 20.49
CA ALA A 114 6.98 -3.35 21.71
C ALA A 114 7.49 -4.35 22.74
N GLU A 115 6.77 -5.44 22.99
CA GLU A 115 7.17 -6.54 23.89
C GLU A 115 8.51 -7.16 23.50
N ARG A 116 8.84 -7.12 22.20
CA ARG A 116 10.11 -7.60 21.65
C ARG A 116 11.21 -6.54 21.62
N GLY A 117 10.96 -5.34 22.16
CA GLY A 117 11.92 -4.24 22.16
C GLY A 117 12.22 -3.64 20.78
N LEU A 118 11.34 -3.87 19.81
CA LEU A 118 11.50 -3.41 18.43
C LEU A 118 10.88 -2.02 18.17
N ILE A 119 10.37 -1.36 19.20
CA ILE A 119 9.75 -0.03 19.09
C ILE A 119 10.44 0.94 20.05
N PHE A 120 10.63 2.16 19.59
CA PHE A 120 11.09 3.27 20.42
C PHE A 120 10.29 4.55 20.15
N GLU A 121 10.25 5.44 21.14
CA GLU A 121 9.62 6.73 21.05
C GLU A 121 10.48 7.73 20.29
N CYS A 122 9.87 8.46 19.38
CA CYS A 122 10.49 9.53 18.61
C CYS A 122 9.84 10.87 18.93
N TYR A 123 10.63 11.82 19.37
CA TYR A 123 10.22 13.16 19.78
C TYR A 123 10.47 14.22 18.70
N CYS A 124 11.12 13.85 17.61
CA CYS A 124 11.49 14.75 16.52
C CYS A 124 10.26 15.25 15.75
N THR A 125 10.31 16.51 15.36
CA THR A 125 9.41 17.07 14.35
C THR A 125 9.89 16.71 12.94
N ARG A 126 9.01 16.90 11.93
CA ARG A 126 9.41 16.76 10.52
C ARG A 126 10.52 17.74 10.13
N ARG A 127 10.61 18.89 10.82
CA ARG A 127 11.65 19.89 10.62
C ARG A 127 12.99 19.35 11.12
N ASP A 128 13.03 18.82 12.34
CA ASP A 128 14.25 18.27 12.95
C ASP A 128 14.86 17.17 12.06
N ILE A 129 14.00 16.27 11.51
CA ILE A 129 14.44 15.20 10.63
C ILE A 129 15.03 15.76 9.32
N ARG A 130 14.38 16.77 8.72
CA ARG A 130 14.91 17.40 7.49
C ARG A 130 16.22 18.13 7.72
N GLU A 131 16.35 18.84 8.83
CA GLU A 131 17.58 19.56 9.18
C GLU A 131 18.72 18.58 9.44
N ALA A 132 18.47 17.48 10.12
CA ALA A 132 19.46 16.42 10.33
C ALA A 132 19.86 15.69 9.04
N ALA A 133 18.90 15.46 8.13
CA ALA A 133 19.15 14.84 6.81
C ALA A 133 19.85 15.79 5.82
N SER A 134 20.00 17.07 6.12
CA SER A 134 20.75 18.01 5.29
C SER A 134 22.29 17.83 5.37
N ALA A 135 22.78 16.94 6.23
CA ALA A 135 24.19 16.58 6.29
C ALA A 135 24.64 15.89 4.99
N PRO A 136 25.86 16.17 4.48
CA PRO A 136 26.39 15.51 3.29
C PRO A 136 26.35 13.98 3.46
N HIS A 137 25.91 13.26 2.42
CA HIS A 137 25.84 11.80 2.35
C HIS A 137 24.64 11.12 3.04
N VAL A 138 23.66 11.87 3.57
CA VAL A 138 22.41 11.28 4.10
C VAL A 138 21.31 11.39 3.05
N PRO A 139 20.61 10.29 2.69
CA PRO A 139 19.49 10.35 1.75
C PRO A 139 18.38 11.29 2.26
N PRO A 140 17.75 12.08 1.39
CA PRO A 140 16.65 12.94 1.78
C PRO A 140 15.53 12.17 2.51
N GLY A 141 15.14 12.68 3.69
CA GLY A 141 14.08 12.06 4.50
C GLY A 141 14.53 10.89 5.37
N HIS A 142 15.80 10.49 5.31
CA HIS A 142 16.35 9.47 6.19
C HIS A 142 16.30 9.94 7.66
N TYR A 143 15.91 9.03 8.56
CA TYR A 143 15.90 9.31 10.00
C TYR A 143 17.27 9.00 10.63
N PRO A 144 17.93 9.97 11.24
CA PRO A 144 19.31 9.80 11.73
C PRO A 144 19.45 8.98 13.04
N GLY A 145 18.36 8.40 13.54
CA GLY A 145 18.40 7.63 14.78
C GLY A 145 18.45 8.48 16.06
N THR A 146 18.21 9.78 16.00
CA THR A 146 18.35 10.75 17.11
C THR A 146 17.71 10.31 18.43
N CYS A 147 16.56 9.62 18.38
CA CYS A 147 15.86 9.17 19.59
C CYS A 147 16.11 7.69 19.91
N LEU A 148 16.86 6.99 19.06
CA LEU A 148 17.22 5.60 19.32
C LEU A 148 18.27 5.54 20.44
N GLY A 149 17.99 4.76 21.49
CA GLY A 149 18.93 4.57 22.60
C GLY A 149 19.02 5.74 23.59
N LEU A 150 18.10 6.71 23.56
CA LEU A 150 18.04 7.75 24.58
C LEU A 150 17.88 7.16 25.99
N PRO A 151 18.61 7.67 27.00
CA PRO A 151 18.42 7.31 28.39
C PRO A 151 17.00 7.60 28.86
N GLU A 152 16.50 6.82 29.84
CA GLU A 152 15.13 6.99 30.33
C GLU A 152 14.86 8.38 30.91
N GLU A 153 15.83 8.96 31.61
CA GLU A 153 15.73 10.32 32.15
C GLU A 153 15.47 11.35 31.04
N GLU A 154 16.19 11.24 29.92
CA GLU A 154 16.01 12.14 28.79
C GLU A 154 14.68 11.88 28.06
N ARG A 155 14.25 10.61 27.96
CA ARG A 155 12.94 10.27 27.41
C ARG A 155 11.81 10.84 28.27
N ALA A 156 11.90 10.72 29.59
CA ALA A 156 10.91 11.28 30.52
C ALA A 156 10.79 12.80 30.34
N ARG A 157 11.91 13.52 30.33
CA ARG A 157 11.93 14.96 30.06
C ARG A 157 11.26 15.34 28.76
N LYS A 158 11.61 14.63 27.66
CA LYS A 158 11.02 14.88 26.33
C LYS A 158 9.50 14.54 26.28
N ARG A 159 9.05 13.53 27.00
CA ARG A 159 7.59 13.25 27.14
C ARG A 159 6.87 14.42 27.82
N GLU A 160 7.45 14.95 28.90
CA GLU A 160 6.89 16.11 29.62
C GLU A 160 6.84 17.36 28.72
N GLU A 161 7.92 17.62 27.98
CA GLU A 161 7.98 18.74 27.01
C GLU A 161 6.89 18.62 25.94
N LEU A 162 6.68 17.40 25.38
CA LEU A 162 5.62 17.16 24.40
C LEU A 162 4.23 17.25 25.03
N ALA A 163 4.05 16.71 26.25
CA ALA A 163 2.78 16.74 26.96
C ALA A 163 2.35 18.18 27.28
N ALA A 164 3.29 19.06 27.65
CA ALA A 164 3.04 20.48 27.84
C ALA A 164 2.53 21.19 26.56
N LEU A 165 2.84 20.64 25.39
CA LEU A 165 2.35 21.08 24.08
C LEU A 165 1.09 20.33 23.60
N GLY A 166 0.49 19.47 24.44
CA GLY A 166 -0.65 18.62 24.06
C GLY A 166 -0.30 17.55 23.04
N ARG A 167 0.95 17.15 22.93
CA ARG A 167 1.47 16.21 21.93
C ARG A 167 1.96 14.91 22.58
N LYS A 168 1.98 13.83 21.79
CA LYS A 168 2.58 12.54 22.16
C LYS A 168 3.77 12.24 21.26
N PRO A 169 4.71 11.38 21.70
CA PRO A 169 5.75 10.90 20.82
C PRO A 169 5.17 10.01 19.71
N ALA A 170 5.78 10.06 18.53
CA ALA A 170 5.56 9.04 17.53
C ALA A 170 6.28 7.74 17.94
N LEU A 171 5.80 6.58 17.46
CA LEU A 171 6.52 5.32 17.62
C LEU A 171 7.22 4.95 16.32
N ARG A 172 8.48 4.54 16.43
CA ARG A 172 9.27 4.05 15.31
C ARG A 172 9.66 2.60 15.51
N LEU A 173 9.76 1.87 14.39
CA LEU A 173 10.42 0.57 14.38
C LEU A 173 11.94 0.79 14.55
N ALA A 174 12.54 0.09 15.51
CA ALA A 174 13.99 -0.10 15.58
C ALA A 174 14.34 -1.19 14.55
N ALA A 175 14.50 -0.79 13.29
CA ALA A 175 14.76 -1.72 12.19
C ALA A 175 16.05 -2.52 12.46
N PRO A 176 16.00 -3.87 12.55
CA PRO A 176 17.16 -4.67 12.89
C PRO A 176 18.17 -4.83 11.75
N SER A 177 17.75 -4.58 10.52
CA SER A 177 18.63 -4.56 9.34
C SER A 177 18.49 -3.22 8.61
N PRO A 178 19.59 -2.59 8.17
CA PRO A 178 19.55 -1.32 7.46
C PRO A 178 19.11 -1.45 5.99
N GLU A 179 18.99 -2.68 5.49
CA GLU A 179 18.55 -2.98 4.13
C GLU A 179 17.76 -4.29 4.10
N TRP A 180 16.92 -4.45 3.08
CA TRP A 180 16.16 -5.67 2.85
C TRP A 180 15.96 -5.90 1.35
N THR A 181 15.97 -7.17 0.94
CA THR A 181 15.75 -7.56 -0.47
C THR A 181 14.33 -8.09 -0.64
N VAL A 182 13.66 -7.62 -1.67
CA VAL A 182 12.36 -8.12 -2.13
C VAL A 182 12.47 -8.62 -3.56
N PHE A 183 11.55 -9.48 -3.97
CA PHE A 183 11.40 -9.87 -5.36
C PHE A 183 10.24 -9.08 -6.00
N ASP A 184 10.51 -8.51 -7.16
CA ASP A 184 9.55 -7.78 -7.97
C ASP A 184 9.45 -8.40 -9.38
N GLU A 185 8.24 -8.65 -9.82
CA GLU A 185 7.97 -9.32 -11.11
C GLU A 185 8.46 -8.51 -12.32
N LEU A 186 8.56 -7.18 -12.20
CA LEU A 186 9.00 -6.29 -13.28
C LEU A 186 10.45 -5.81 -13.12
N HIS A 187 10.94 -5.74 -11.88
CA HIS A 187 12.25 -5.15 -11.59
C HIS A 187 13.26 -6.18 -11.04
N GLY A 188 12.85 -7.46 -10.90
CA GLY A 188 13.69 -8.52 -10.35
C GLY A 188 13.98 -8.35 -8.86
N SER A 189 15.14 -8.82 -8.41
CA SER A 189 15.57 -8.63 -7.01
C SER A 189 15.92 -7.18 -6.75
N PHE A 190 15.20 -6.55 -5.83
CA PHE A 190 15.43 -5.17 -5.42
C PHE A 190 15.84 -5.12 -3.96
N THR A 191 17.05 -4.64 -3.70
CA THR A 191 17.56 -4.36 -2.36
C THR A 191 17.47 -2.86 -2.09
N GLY A 192 16.76 -2.48 -1.04
CA GLY A 192 16.60 -1.08 -0.66
C GLY A 192 16.87 -0.86 0.82
N ALA A 193 17.20 0.39 1.15
CA ALA A 193 17.46 0.81 2.53
C ALA A 193 16.18 0.67 3.38
N VAL A 194 16.35 0.21 4.61
CA VAL A 194 15.31 0.20 5.63
C VAL A 194 15.72 1.12 6.75
N ASP A 195 14.97 2.19 6.91
CA ASP A 195 15.14 3.18 7.97
C ASP A 195 14.36 2.77 9.23
N HIS A 196 14.63 3.43 10.34
CA HIS A 196 13.78 3.39 11.54
C HIS A 196 12.48 4.18 11.29
N PHE A 197 11.56 3.62 10.50
CA PHE A 197 10.35 4.31 10.05
C PHE A 197 9.26 4.38 11.12
N VAL A 198 8.37 5.35 10.97
CA VAL A 198 7.23 5.53 11.88
C VAL A 198 6.23 4.39 11.69
N VAL A 199 5.82 3.76 12.81
CA VAL A 199 4.77 2.72 12.86
C VAL A 199 3.50 3.23 13.53
N ARG A 200 3.59 4.24 14.44
CA ARG A 200 2.46 5.01 14.94
C ARG A 200 2.79 6.50 14.97
N ARG A 201 1.92 7.31 14.45
CA ARG A 201 2.07 8.76 14.39
C ARG A 201 1.86 9.39 15.77
N ALA A 202 2.31 10.64 15.94
CA ALA A 202 2.15 11.41 17.18
C ALA A 202 0.68 11.72 17.53
N ASP A 203 -0.23 11.68 16.57
CA ASP A 203 -1.68 11.80 16.78
C ASP A 203 -2.34 10.49 17.22
N GLY A 204 -1.58 9.40 17.35
CA GLY A 204 -2.05 8.08 17.77
C GLY A 204 -2.48 7.17 16.62
N VAL A 205 -2.53 7.69 15.40
CA VAL A 205 -2.97 6.94 14.21
C VAL A 205 -1.85 5.99 13.75
N PRO A 206 -2.16 4.72 13.40
CA PRO A 206 -1.18 3.81 12.81
C PRO A 206 -0.62 4.41 11.52
N ALA A 207 0.68 4.22 11.30
CA ALA A 207 1.31 4.69 10.07
C ALA A 207 1.00 3.72 8.91
N TYR A 208 1.00 4.25 7.70
CA TYR A 208 0.69 3.51 6.47
C TYR A 208 1.40 2.14 6.39
N ASN A 209 2.71 2.11 6.63
CA ASN A 209 3.46 0.86 6.52
C ASN A 209 2.99 -0.22 7.51
N LEU A 210 2.61 0.16 8.74
CA LEU A 210 2.09 -0.80 9.71
C LEU A 210 0.71 -1.30 9.28
N ALA A 211 -0.20 -0.38 8.99
CA ALA A 211 -1.58 -0.73 8.64
C ALA A 211 -1.63 -1.61 7.39
N ALA A 212 -0.90 -1.22 6.33
CA ALA A 212 -0.84 -2.00 5.09
C ALA A 212 -0.33 -3.42 5.32
N VAL A 213 0.77 -3.61 6.06
CA VAL A 213 1.36 -4.93 6.32
C VAL A 213 0.45 -5.80 7.19
N VAL A 214 -0.15 -5.24 8.23
CA VAL A 214 -1.07 -5.98 9.13
C VAL A 214 -2.31 -6.43 8.37
N ASP A 215 -2.85 -5.57 7.52
CA ASP A 215 -4.07 -5.88 6.78
C ASP A 215 -3.80 -6.76 5.54
N ASP A 216 -2.66 -6.63 4.87
CA ASP A 216 -2.22 -7.59 3.85
C ASP A 216 -2.09 -9.00 4.46
N ALA A 217 -1.49 -9.10 5.64
CA ALA A 217 -1.37 -10.37 6.36
C ALA A 217 -2.75 -10.95 6.75
N PHE A 218 -3.67 -10.12 7.23
CA PHE A 218 -5.03 -10.55 7.59
C PHE A 218 -5.83 -11.05 6.39
N GLN A 219 -5.69 -10.38 5.23
CA GLN A 219 -6.37 -10.76 3.99
C GLN A 219 -5.68 -11.93 3.25
N GLY A 220 -4.53 -12.41 3.75
CA GLY A 220 -3.75 -13.49 3.13
C GLY A 220 -3.09 -13.07 1.81
N VAL A 221 -2.73 -11.79 1.70
CA VAL A 221 -2.12 -11.23 0.49
C VAL A 221 -0.70 -11.73 0.35
N ASP A 222 -0.42 -12.42 -0.77
CA ASP A 222 0.90 -12.88 -1.18
C ASP A 222 1.39 -12.21 -2.47
N GLN A 223 0.55 -11.35 -3.08
CA GLN A 223 0.87 -10.61 -4.30
C GLN A 223 0.45 -9.15 -4.16
N VAL A 224 1.41 -8.23 -4.34
CA VAL A 224 1.20 -6.79 -4.23
C VAL A 224 1.54 -6.10 -5.55
N VAL A 225 0.52 -5.71 -6.30
CA VAL A 225 0.67 -4.88 -7.51
C VAL A 225 0.31 -3.44 -7.18
N ARG A 226 1.21 -2.49 -7.48
CA ARG A 226 1.01 -1.06 -7.17
C ARG A 226 1.95 -0.16 -7.97
N GLY A 227 1.81 1.15 -7.86
CA GLY A 227 2.63 2.11 -8.58
C GLY A 227 4.12 2.05 -8.22
N PHE A 228 4.98 2.30 -9.20
CA PHE A 228 6.44 2.27 -9.08
C PHE A 228 7.01 3.21 -8.01
N ASP A 229 6.33 4.30 -7.70
CA ASP A 229 6.72 5.24 -6.66
C ASP A 229 6.76 4.65 -5.23
N LEU A 230 6.18 3.46 -5.06
CA LEU A 230 6.19 2.72 -3.80
C LEU A 230 7.26 1.61 -3.76
N LEU A 231 8.04 1.41 -4.81
CA LEU A 231 9.10 0.38 -4.83
C LEU A 231 10.09 0.56 -3.68
N SER A 232 10.52 1.78 -3.43
CA SER A 232 11.47 2.09 -2.36
C SER A 232 10.95 1.80 -0.94
N GLN A 233 9.64 1.63 -0.76
CA GLN A 233 9.02 1.28 0.52
C GLN A 233 8.86 -0.24 0.72
N ALA A 234 8.95 -1.02 -0.35
CA ALA A 234 8.74 -2.47 -0.29
C ALA A 234 9.73 -3.17 0.67
N PRO A 235 11.04 -2.83 0.71
CA PRO A 235 11.99 -3.40 1.67
C PRO A 235 11.57 -3.20 3.12
N ALA A 236 11.12 -2.00 3.48
CA ALA A 236 10.69 -1.69 4.84
C ALA A 236 9.41 -2.47 5.23
N GLN A 237 8.44 -2.57 4.32
CA GLN A 237 7.23 -3.35 4.54
C GLN A 237 7.53 -4.85 4.61
N ALA A 238 8.42 -5.37 3.77
CA ALA A 238 8.84 -6.77 3.79
C ALA A 238 9.57 -7.14 5.10
N GLN A 239 10.46 -6.28 5.58
CA GLN A 239 11.10 -6.48 6.88
C GLN A 239 10.07 -6.47 8.02
N LEU A 240 9.11 -5.53 7.99
CA LEU A 240 8.05 -5.48 8.99
C LEU A 240 7.17 -6.74 8.95
N ALA A 241 6.78 -7.22 7.76
CA ALA A 241 6.05 -8.47 7.60
C ALA A 241 6.81 -9.64 8.22
N HIS A 242 8.10 -9.77 7.92
CA HIS A 242 8.97 -10.78 8.52
C HIS A 242 9.01 -10.69 10.05
N LEU A 243 9.14 -9.48 10.60
CA LEU A 243 9.15 -9.26 12.05
C LEU A 243 7.82 -9.61 12.71
N LEU A 244 6.70 -9.42 12.03
CA LEU A 244 5.37 -9.82 12.49
C LEU A 244 5.06 -11.31 12.26
N GLY A 245 5.96 -12.06 11.62
CA GLY A 245 5.73 -13.46 11.25
C GLY A 245 4.68 -13.63 10.15
N ALA A 246 4.47 -12.58 9.35
CA ALA A 246 3.59 -12.58 8.19
C ALA A 246 4.35 -13.01 6.92
N PRO A 247 3.68 -13.59 5.92
CA PRO A 247 4.26 -13.82 4.62
C PRO A 247 4.75 -12.51 3.97
N VAL A 248 5.92 -12.55 3.35
CA VAL A 248 6.40 -11.45 2.51
C VAL A 248 5.82 -11.64 1.11
N PRO A 249 5.05 -10.68 0.57
CA PRO A 249 4.44 -10.83 -0.74
C PRO A 249 5.48 -10.74 -1.86
N VAL A 250 5.14 -11.30 -3.02
CA VAL A 250 5.76 -10.97 -4.30
C VAL A 250 5.19 -9.64 -4.77
N TYR A 251 6.07 -8.75 -5.22
CA TYR A 251 5.67 -7.42 -5.68
C TYR A 251 5.63 -7.34 -7.21
N ALA A 252 4.84 -6.41 -7.73
CA ALA A 252 4.93 -5.91 -9.10
C ALA A 252 4.68 -4.39 -9.07
N HIS A 253 5.75 -3.62 -9.19
CA HIS A 253 5.65 -2.16 -9.22
C HIS A 253 5.48 -1.69 -10.65
N VAL A 254 4.24 -1.36 -11.01
CA VAL A 254 3.85 -0.98 -12.37
C VAL A 254 4.16 0.49 -12.66
N PRO A 255 4.45 0.83 -13.93
CA PRO A 255 4.78 2.20 -14.32
C PRO A 255 3.66 3.19 -13.98
N LEU A 256 4.08 4.38 -13.56
CA LEU A 256 3.15 5.47 -13.25
C LEU A 256 2.50 6.04 -14.52
N ALA A 257 1.30 6.57 -14.36
CA ALA A 257 0.69 7.46 -15.32
C ALA A 257 1.02 8.92 -14.93
N LEU A 258 1.66 9.65 -15.82
CA LEU A 258 2.13 11.02 -15.60
C LEU A 258 1.46 11.97 -16.57
N ALA A 259 1.31 13.24 -16.19
CA ALA A 259 0.97 14.32 -17.09
C ALA A 259 2.12 14.57 -18.07
N PRO A 260 1.89 15.27 -19.21
CA PRO A 260 2.95 15.66 -20.15
C PRO A 260 4.09 16.46 -19.52
N SER A 261 3.84 17.13 -18.39
CA SER A 261 4.84 17.85 -17.60
C SER A 261 5.79 16.93 -16.80
N GLY A 262 5.55 15.61 -16.79
CA GLY A 262 6.26 14.66 -15.95
C GLY A 262 5.75 14.60 -14.50
N ALA A 263 4.76 15.43 -14.13
CA ALA A 263 4.14 15.40 -12.82
C ALA A 263 3.09 14.28 -12.72
N ARG A 264 2.71 13.90 -11.50
CA ARG A 264 1.55 13.00 -11.29
C ARG A 264 0.28 13.65 -11.85
N LEU A 265 -0.59 12.83 -12.45
CA LEU A 265 -1.89 13.28 -12.93
C LEU A 265 -2.70 13.94 -11.81
N ALA A 266 -3.29 15.09 -12.12
CA ALA A 266 -4.15 15.81 -11.20
C ALA A 266 -5.30 16.48 -11.97
N LYS A 267 -6.37 16.90 -11.31
CA LYS A 267 -7.53 17.56 -11.94
C LYS A 267 -7.15 18.81 -12.77
N ARG A 268 -6.05 19.48 -12.44
CA ARG A 268 -5.51 20.62 -13.21
C ARG A 268 -4.97 20.24 -14.60
N ASP A 269 -4.73 18.95 -14.83
CA ASP A 269 -4.18 18.45 -16.11
C ASP A 269 -5.29 18.12 -17.12
N GLY A 270 -6.56 18.45 -16.81
CA GLY A 270 -7.72 18.24 -17.66
C GLY A 270 -8.62 17.09 -17.21
N ALA A 271 -9.41 16.55 -18.11
CA ALA A 271 -10.33 15.43 -17.85
C ALA A 271 -9.55 14.13 -17.67
N VAL A 272 -9.31 13.76 -16.43
CA VAL A 272 -8.48 12.60 -16.08
C VAL A 272 -9.20 11.56 -15.23
N THR A 273 -10.43 11.85 -14.76
CA THR A 273 -11.27 10.89 -14.03
C THR A 273 -12.30 10.25 -14.97
N LEU A 274 -12.86 9.10 -14.57
CA LEU A 274 -13.93 8.45 -15.33
C LEU A 274 -15.15 9.39 -15.49
N ALA A 275 -15.50 10.14 -14.45
CA ALA A 275 -16.60 11.10 -14.48
C ALA A 275 -16.32 12.27 -15.45
N ASP A 276 -15.10 12.81 -15.46
CA ASP A 276 -14.72 13.89 -16.37
C ASP A 276 -14.83 13.43 -17.84
N LEU A 277 -14.29 12.24 -18.14
CA LEU A 277 -14.31 11.66 -19.50
C LEU A 277 -15.74 11.35 -19.98
N ARG A 278 -16.60 10.83 -19.08
CA ARG A 278 -18.03 10.66 -19.38
C ARG A 278 -18.71 11.99 -19.66
N GLY A 279 -18.34 13.06 -18.96
CA GLY A 279 -18.81 14.42 -19.23
C GLY A 279 -18.42 14.94 -20.64
N LEU A 280 -17.35 14.41 -21.21
CA LEU A 280 -16.92 14.66 -22.60
C LEU A 280 -17.56 13.70 -23.63
N GLY A 281 -18.49 12.86 -23.20
CA GLY A 281 -19.19 11.91 -24.08
C GLY A 281 -18.50 10.55 -24.26
N TRP A 282 -17.42 10.27 -23.53
CA TRP A 282 -16.78 8.97 -23.57
C TRP A 282 -17.60 7.92 -22.85
N SER A 283 -17.74 6.74 -23.45
CA SER A 283 -18.24 5.57 -22.75
C SER A 283 -17.15 4.99 -21.83
N THR A 284 -17.55 4.17 -20.88
CA THR A 284 -16.58 3.44 -20.05
C THR A 284 -15.67 2.54 -20.90
N ALA A 285 -16.22 1.93 -21.97
CA ALA A 285 -15.42 1.14 -22.91
C ALA A 285 -14.34 1.97 -23.63
N ASP A 286 -14.64 3.23 -23.98
CA ASP A 286 -13.62 4.12 -24.57
C ASP A 286 -12.48 4.41 -23.59
N VAL A 287 -12.80 4.60 -22.31
CA VAL A 287 -11.80 4.81 -21.26
C VAL A 287 -10.93 3.56 -21.07
N VAL A 288 -11.54 2.38 -21.05
CA VAL A 288 -10.79 1.11 -20.94
C VAL A 288 -9.93 0.88 -22.17
N ALA A 289 -10.44 1.20 -23.38
CA ALA A 289 -9.67 1.11 -24.61
C ALA A 289 -8.47 2.09 -24.61
N PHE A 290 -8.65 3.29 -24.07
CA PHE A 290 -7.56 4.27 -23.92
C PHE A 290 -6.48 3.77 -22.94
N ILE A 291 -6.88 3.19 -21.80
CA ILE A 291 -5.95 2.55 -20.87
C ILE A 291 -5.26 1.37 -21.56
N GLY A 292 -6.00 0.51 -22.26
CA GLY A 292 -5.48 -0.66 -22.98
C GLY A 292 -4.42 -0.30 -24.02
N SER A 293 -4.61 0.83 -24.72
CA SER A 293 -3.62 1.32 -25.69
C SER A 293 -2.25 1.58 -25.05
N SER A 294 -2.23 2.04 -23.78
CA SER A 294 -0.99 2.24 -23.01
C SER A 294 -0.29 0.93 -22.62
N LEU A 295 -0.99 -0.19 -22.77
CA LEU A 295 -0.53 -1.54 -22.45
C LEU A 295 -0.29 -2.36 -23.74
N GLY A 296 -0.43 -1.76 -24.91
CA GLY A 296 -0.31 -2.46 -26.19
C GLY A 296 -1.52 -3.37 -26.51
N VAL A 297 -2.65 -3.21 -25.83
CA VAL A 297 -3.88 -3.99 -26.05
C VAL A 297 -4.86 -3.13 -26.86
N PRO A 298 -5.17 -3.48 -28.11
CA PRO A 298 -6.07 -2.71 -28.95
C PRO A 298 -7.54 -2.99 -28.63
N GLY A 299 -8.31 -1.95 -28.36
CA GLY A 299 -9.77 -1.96 -28.31
C GLY A 299 -10.43 -2.81 -27.21
N PRO A 300 -9.84 -2.97 -26.00
CA PRO A 300 -10.50 -3.68 -24.90
C PRO A 300 -11.71 -2.86 -24.42
N ARG A 301 -12.74 -3.55 -23.93
CA ARG A 301 -13.98 -2.94 -23.46
C ARG A 301 -14.15 -2.99 -21.95
N CYS A 302 -13.45 -3.91 -21.30
CA CYS A 302 -13.46 -4.15 -19.85
C CYS A 302 -12.09 -4.68 -19.38
N ALA A 303 -11.91 -4.78 -18.07
CA ALA A 303 -10.66 -5.24 -17.47
C ALA A 303 -10.28 -6.67 -17.90
N SER A 304 -11.26 -7.56 -18.10
CA SER A 304 -11.01 -8.94 -18.53
C SER A 304 -10.41 -9.01 -19.94
N ASP A 305 -10.81 -8.15 -20.87
CA ASP A 305 -10.24 -8.11 -22.22
C ASP A 305 -8.74 -7.80 -22.17
N ILE A 306 -8.32 -6.92 -21.24
CA ILE A 306 -6.90 -6.59 -21.03
C ILE A 306 -6.16 -7.78 -20.40
N ALA A 307 -6.74 -8.41 -19.39
CA ALA A 307 -6.13 -9.57 -18.72
C ALA A 307 -5.94 -10.74 -19.70
N ASP A 308 -6.95 -11.04 -20.51
CA ASP A 308 -6.92 -12.12 -21.50
C ASP A 308 -5.90 -11.84 -22.61
N ALA A 309 -5.80 -10.59 -23.07
CA ALA A 309 -4.86 -10.20 -24.12
C ALA A 309 -3.40 -10.25 -23.65
N LEU A 310 -3.12 -9.82 -22.41
CA LEU A 310 -1.78 -9.81 -21.86
C LEU A 310 -1.36 -11.20 -21.36
N GLY A 311 -2.23 -11.91 -20.67
CA GLY A 311 -1.86 -13.08 -19.90
C GLY A 311 -0.71 -12.79 -18.94
N ILE A 312 -0.22 -13.82 -18.24
CA ILE A 312 0.88 -13.62 -17.27
C ILE A 312 2.20 -13.21 -17.96
N SER A 313 2.45 -13.70 -19.16
CA SER A 313 3.68 -13.37 -19.92
C SER A 313 3.70 -11.90 -20.33
N GLY A 314 2.58 -11.35 -20.81
CA GLY A 314 2.46 -9.94 -21.16
C GLY A 314 2.55 -9.04 -19.93
N LEU A 315 1.92 -9.43 -18.82
CA LEU A 315 2.02 -8.70 -17.56
C LEU A 315 3.48 -8.60 -17.06
N ARG A 316 4.24 -9.68 -17.13
CA ARG A 316 5.68 -9.72 -16.76
C ARG A 316 6.59 -9.00 -17.76
N SER A 317 6.10 -8.69 -18.93
CA SER A 317 6.82 -8.00 -20.00
C SER A 317 6.39 -6.55 -20.18
N LEU A 318 5.62 -6.00 -19.25
CA LEU A 318 5.21 -4.59 -19.29
C LEU A 318 6.44 -3.68 -19.31
N PRO A 319 6.42 -2.61 -20.13
CA PRO A 319 7.49 -1.62 -20.09
C PRO A 319 7.57 -0.99 -18.70
N THR A 320 8.78 -0.61 -18.29
CA THR A 320 8.99 0.06 -16.98
C THR A 320 8.92 1.57 -17.06
N ASP A 321 8.87 2.13 -18.26
CA ASP A 321 8.73 3.57 -18.47
C ASP A 321 7.34 4.07 -18.10
N PRO A 322 7.23 5.28 -17.55
CA PRO A 322 5.95 5.90 -17.24
C PRO A 322 5.05 6.07 -18.48
N TRP A 323 3.76 5.88 -18.29
CA TRP A 323 2.76 6.27 -19.29
C TRP A 323 2.51 7.76 -19.23
N VAL A 324 2.91 8.49 -20.26
CA VAL A 324 2.56 9.91 -20.41
C VAL A 324 1.13 10.00 -20.94
N VAL A 325 0.23 10.50 -20.10
CA VAL A 325 -1.19 10.67 -20.43
C VAL A 325 -1.40 12.04 -21.05
N THR A 326 -1.83 12.05 -22.29
CA THR A 326 -2.38 13.25 -22.92
C THR A 326 -3.91 13.12 -22.84
N PRO A 327 -4.57 13.84 -21.92
CA PRO A 327 -6.01 13.77 -21.82
C PRO A 327 -6.66 14.20 -23.12
N PRO A 328 -7.79 13.59 -23.53
CA PRO A 328 -8.54 14.07 -24.67
C PRO A 328 -8.97 15.50 -24.43
N ASN A 329 -8.84 16.33 -25.46
CA ASN A 329 -9.33 17.71 -25.41
C ASN A 329 -10.86 17.70 -25.36
N ALA A 330 -11.42 18.69 -24.63
CA ALA A 330 -12.83 18.97 -24.60
C ALA A 330 -13.37 19.41 -25.97
#